data_69eede43ac30e335e64ed05aafdfaf5e
#
_entry.id   69eede43ac30e335e64ed05aafdfaf5e
#
_cell.length_a   1.000
_cell.length_b   1.000
_cell.length_c   1.000
_cell.angle_alpha   90.00
_cell.angle_beta   90.00
_cell.angle_gamma   90.00
#
_symmetry.space_group_name_H-M   'P 1'
#
loop_
_entity.id
_entity.type
_entity.pdbx_description
1 polymer ?
#
loop_
_entity_poly.entity_id
_entity_poly.type
_entity_poly.pdbx_seq_one_letter_code
_entity_poly.pdbx_strand_id
1 'polypeptide(L)'
;MSDTITLAHLSDVHLSPVRGFALRYLNVKRGLGYLNWQRSRRRVHRRPSLDLVVADLKAQQPDHIAVTGDLINLGLPAEYATALSWLKGLGPPNSVTAVPGNHDIYTVLRGDPGVARWADYMRADAWGARFAEGGRDGFPFVRRLGPVALICLNSAVATPPFIAAGELGQAQIAALARILDRVGQEHVARVVLIHHPPLAGQAPRRRALRDAAQLERVLAEHGAELVLHGHNHSNEHIDFAWKRGRIPVVGIASGSAGRVHKHEPLARYNLLSIAQGEDGVHIECVTRGIDPTGTSVQQIDRKVLGVHAPAASFGAA
;
A
#
# COMPACT_ATOMS: atom_id res chain seq x y z
N MET A 1 26.55 7.03 12.65
CA MET A 1 25.16 7.38 12.96
C MET A 1 24.29 6.45 12.12
N SER A 2 23.36 5.72 12.73
CA SER A 2 22.45 4.87 11.96
C SER A 2 21.56 5.77 11.12
N ASP A 3 21.55 5.56 9.80
CA ASP A 3 20.61 6.24 8.92
C ASP A 3 19.21 5.69 9.21
N THR A 4 18.39 6.52 9.84
CA THR A 4 17.00 6.17 10.17
C THR A 4 16.07 6.88 9.20
N ILE A 5 15.09 6.16 8.67
CA ILE A 5 14.02 6.70 7.83
C ILE A 5 12.68 6.58 8.56
N THR A 6 11.92 7.66 8.54
CA THR A 6 10.53 7.68 9.00
C THR A 6 9.58 7.56 7.81
N LEU A 7 8.93 6.40 7.68
CA LEU A 7 7.98 6.10 6.61
C LEU A 7 6.55 6.15 7.15
N ALA A 8 5.70 7.05 6.62
CA ALA A 8 4.26 7.00 6.90
C ALA A 8 3.57 6.05 5.95
N HIS A 9 2.72 5.16 6.46
CA HIS A 9 1.94 4.21 5.68
C HIS A 9 0.45 4.49 5.81
N LEU A 10 -0.21 4.81 4.70
CA LEU A 10 -1.62 5.15 4.59
C LEU A 10 -2.27 4.29 3.50
N SER A 11 -3.55 3.91 3.66
CA SER A 11 -4.28 3.10 2.68
C SER A 11 -5.77 3.42 2.65
N ASP A 12 -6.46 3.00 1.60
CA ASP A 12 -7.92 2.93 1.51
C ASP A 12 -8.59 4.28 1.83
N VAL A 13 -8.11 5.36 1.22
CA VAL A 13 -8.59 6.72 1.48
C VAL A 13 -9.95 7.00 0.86
N HIS A 14 -10.35 6.25 -0.18
CA HIS A 14 -11.68 6.30 -0.81
C HIS A 14 -12.25 7.71 -0.91
N LEU A 15 -11.55 8.58 -1.61
CA LEU A 15 -11.84 10.01 -1.70
C LEU A 15 -13.32 10.28 -1.98
N SER A 16 -13.95 10.95 -1.06
CA SER A 16 -15.37 11.32 -1.11
C SER A 16 -15.54 12.82 -1.25
N PRO A 17 -16.63 13.29 -1.87
CA PRO A 17 -17.72 12.53 -2.51
C PRO A 17 -17.35 12.01 -3.90
N VAL A 18 -18.01 10.93 -4.35
CA VAL A 18 -17.93 10.47 -5.74
C VAL A 18 -18.47 11.53 -6.67
N ARG A 19 -17.66 11.99 -7.60
CA ARG A 19 -17.98 13.04 -8.58
C ARG A 19 -17.99 12.49 -10.00
N GLY A 20 -18.74 13.15 -10.91
CA GLY A 20 -18.72 12.84 -12.34
C GLY A 20 -19.44 11.55 -12.72
N PHE A 21 -20.33 11.01 -11.88
CA PHE A 21 -21.18 9.88 -12.24
C PHE A 21 -22.17 10.32 -13.32
N ALA A 22 -22.05 9.74 -14.51
CA ALA A 22 -22.91 10.02 -15.65
C ALA A 22 -23.30 8.71 -16.35
N LEU A 23 -24.46 8.71 -17.04
CA LEU A 23 -25.01 7.52 -17.71
C LEU A 23 -24.03 6.88 -18.69
N ARG A 24 -23.19 7.66 -19.39
CA ARG A 24 -22.15 7.16 -20.30
C ARG A 24 -21.09 6.29 -19.63
N TYR A 25 -20.91 6.38 -18.31
CA TYR A 25 -19.97 5.55 -17.53
C TYR A 25 -20.65 4.38 -16.84
N LEU A 26 -21.99 4.28 -16.99
CA LEU A 26 -22.77 3.25 -16.32
C LEU A 26 -22.45 1.87 -16.94
N ASN A 27 -22.08 0.96 -16.08
CA ASN A 27 -22.10 -0.48 -16.32
C ASN A 27 -22.63 -1.16 -15.06
N VAL A 28 -22.89 -2.46 -15.12
CA VAL A 28 -23.48 -3.22 -14.01
C VAL A 28 -22.66 -3.05 -12.73
N LYS A 29 -21.33 -3.17 -12.81
CA LYS A 29 -20.46 -3.06 -11.64
C LYS A 29 -20.50 -1.64 -11.03
N ARG A 30 -20.42 -0.59 -11.86
CA ARG A 30 -20.50 0.79 -11.40
C ARG A 30 -21.87 1.16 -10.82
N GLY A 31 -22.94 0.69 -11.44
CA GLY A 31 -24.30 0.90 -10.94
C GLY A 31 -24.50 0.30 -9.55
N LEU A 32 -24.13 -0.97 -9.37
CA LEU A 32 -24.18 -1.64 -8.07
C LEU A 32 -23.23 -1.00 -7.06
N GLY A 33 -22.03 -0.63 -7.49
CA GLY A 33 -21.05 0.08 -6.66
C GLY A 33 -21.55 1.45 -6.21
N TYR A 34 -22.21 2.23 -7.07
CA TYR A 34 -22.79 3.52 -6.74
C TYR A 34 -23.93 3.40 -5.73
N LEU A 35 -24.81 2.39 -5.90
CA LEU A 35 -25.86 2.10 -4.94
C LEU A 35 -25.30 1.75 -3.56
N ASN A 36 -24.27 0.89 -3.53
CA ASN A 36 -23.58 0.55 -2.29
C ASN A 36 -22.89 1.77 -1.65
N TRP A 37 -22.25 2.61 -2.48
CA TRP A 37 -21.64 3.85 -2.01
C TRP A 37 -22.67 4.77 -1.37
N GLN A 38 -23.82 4.99 -2.02
CA GLN A 38 -24.88 5.83 -1.47
C GLN A 38 -25.47 5.28 -0.16
N ARG A 39 -25.65 3.96 -0.05
CA ARG A 39 -26.29 3.33 1.12
C ARG A 39 -25.36 3.23 2.32
N SER A 40 -24.08 2.94 2.09
CA SER A 40 -23.11 2.60 3.15
C SER A 40 -21.84 3.42 3.09
N ARG A 41 -21.05 3.30 2.03
CA ARG A 41 -19.65 3.76 2.00
C ARG A 41 -19.49 5.26 2.21
N ARG A 42 -20.36 6.10 1.66
CA ARG A 42 -20.33 7.56 1.86
C ARG A 42 -20.45 7.99 3.33
N ARG A 43 -21.05 7.13 4.17
CA ARG A 43 -21.19 7.38 5.62
C ARG A 43 -19.97 6.90 6.41
N VAL A 44 -19.20 5.97 5.85
CA VAL A 44 -17.97 5.41 6.46
C VAL A 44 -16.78 6.27 6.04
N HIS A 45 -16.53 6.42 4.74
CA HIS A 45 -15.38 7.16 4.22
C HIS A 45 -15.70 8.65 4.14
N ARG A 46 -15.13 9.41 5.07
CA ARG A 46 -15.45 10.82 5.26
C ARG A 46 -14.23 11.70 5.02
N ARG A 47 -14.42 12.74 4.21
CA ARG A 47 -13.36 13.68 3.90
C ARG A 47 -12.79 14.38 5.15
N PRO A 48 -13.59 14.87 6.11
CA PRO A 48 -13.05 15.47 7.33
C PRO A 48 -12.15 14.52 8.13
N SER A 49 -12.48 13.24 8.20
CA SER A 49 -11.65 12.23 8.88
C SER A 49 -10.30 12.03 8.19
N LEU A 50 -10.30 11.96 6.85
CA LEU A 50 -9.07 11.90 6.07
C LEU A 50 -8.23 13.17 6.27
N ASP A 51 -8.85 14.35 6.28
CA ASP A 51 -8.15 15.62 6.44
C ASP A 51 -7.48 15.72 7.83
N LEU A 52 -8.13 15.23 8.90
CA LEU A 52 -7.53 15.13 10.24
C LEU A 52 -6.31 14.18 10.24
N VAL A 53 -6.46 12.99 9.66
CA VAL A 53 -5.36 12.01 9.56
C VAL A 53 -4.19 12.59 8.76
N VAL A 54 -4.44 13.22 7.62
CA VAL A 54 -3.38 13.81 6.77
C VAL A 54 -2.71 14.99 7.48
N ALA A 55 -3.46 15.81 8.23
CA ALA A 55 -2.89 16.92 8.99
C ALA A 55 -1.93 16.43 10.07
N ASP A 56 -2.34 15.42 10.86
CA ASP A 56 -1.50 14.80 11.87
C ASP A 56 -0.28 14.10 11.25
N LEU A 57 -0.48 13.32 10.16
CA LEU A 57 0.60 12.66 9.44
C LEU A 57 1.68 13.67 9.00
N LYS A 58 1.27 14.80 8.44
CA LYS A 58 2.20 15.87 8.03
C LYS A 58 2.90 16.53 9.23
N ALA A 59 2.20 16.67 10.36
CA ALA A 59 2.79 17.20 11.59
C ALA A 59 3.89 16.29 12.17
N GLN A 60 3.85 14.97 11.87
CA GLN A 60 4.92 14.03 12.22
C GLN A 60 6.17 14.17 11.32
N GLN A 61 6.10 14.93 10.24
CA GLN A 61 7.19 15.18 9.29
C GLN A 61 7.91 13.91 8.81
N PRO A 62 7.19 12.90 8.27
CA PRO A 62 7.85 11.69 7.76
C PRO A 62 8.74 12.03 6.56
N ASP A 63 9.84 11.31 6.41
CA ASP A 63 10.73 11.42 5.26
C ASP A 63 10.05 11.00 3.95
N HIS A 64 9.11 10.04 4.06
CA HIS A 64 8.38 9.53 2.91
C HIS A 64 6.98 9.02 3.30
N ILE A 65 6.05 9.07 2.35
CA ILE A 65 4.68 8.57 2.51
C ILE A 65 4.42 7.45 1.52
N ALA A 66 4.07 6.27 2.00
CA ALA A 66 3.61 5.14 1.21
C ALA A 66 2.09 5.04 1.25
N VAL A 67 1.45 4.99 0.08
CA VAL A 67 -0.01 4.83 -0.06
C VAL A 67 -0.30 3.50 -0.74
N THR A 68 -0.89 2.56 -0.01
CA THR A 68 -1.14 1.20 -0.51
C THR A 68 -2.53 1.03 -1.14
N GLY A 69 -2.96 2.02 -1.92
CA GLY A 69 -4.08 1.89 -2.86
C GLY A 69 -5.45 2.28 -2.32
N ASP A 70 -6.44 2.05 -3.17
CA ASP A 70 -7.84 2.40 -2.99
C ASP A 70 -8.06 3.90 -2.71
N LEU A 71 -7.51 4.73 -3.62
CA LEU A 71 -7.67 6.18 -3.56
C LEU A 71 -9.08 6.62 -3.93
N ILE A 72 -9.71 5.90 -4.85
CA ILE A 72 -11.03 6.25 -5.41
C ILE A 72 -12.09 5.18 -5.10
N ASN A 73 -13.30 5.33 -5.63
CA ASN A 73 -14.43 4.45 -5.30
C ASN A 73 -14.94 3.62 -6.49
N LEU A 74 -15.16 4.24 -7.65
CA LEU A 74 -15.87 3.64 -8.80
C LEU A 74 -15.05 3.65 -10.11
N GLY A 75 -13.86 4.21 -10.08
CA GLY A 75 -13.02 4.33 -11.28
C GLY A 75 -13.62 5.26 -12.34
N LEU A 76 -14.15 6.40 -11.93
CA LEU A 76 -14.64 7.43 -12.83
C LEU A 76 -13.52 8.41 -13.22
N PRO A 77 -13.49 8.96 -14.44
CA PRO A 77 -12.46 9.90 -14.86
C PRO A 77 -12.25 11.08 -13.90
N ALA A 78 -13.34 11.64 -13.34
CA ALA A 78 -13.28 12.73 -12.37
C ALA A 78 -12.67 12.31 -11.02
N GLU A 79 -12.80 11.02 -10.63
CA GLU A 79 -12.18 10.52 -9.40
C GLU A 79 -10.66 10.44 -9.56
N TYR A 80 -10.15 10.00 -10.71
CA TYR A 80 -8.70 9.97 -10.96
C TYR A 80 -8.06 11.35 -10.94
N ALA A 81 -8.74 12.36 -11.50
CA ALA A 81 -8.27 13.75 -11.45
C ALA A 81 -8.29 14.29 -9.99
N THR A 82 -9.33 13.95 -9.21
CA THR A 82 -9.42 14.32 -7.80
C THR A 82 -8.29 13.65 -6.98
N ALA A 83 -8.02 12.37 -7.24
CA ALA A 83 -6.95 11.64 -6.58
C ALA A 83 -5.56 12.19 -6.93
N LEU A 84 -5.32 12.57 -8.19
CA LEU A 84 -4.07 13.25 -8.56
C LEU A 84 -3.89 14.57 -7.79
N SER A 85 -4.96 15.37 -7.68
CA SER A 85 -4.91 16.63 -6.92
C SER A 85 -4.64 16.38 -5.43
N TRP A 86 -5.22 15.32 -4.87
CA TRP A 86 -4.98 14.92 -3.49
C TRP A 86 -3.54 14.42 -3.27
N LEU A 87 -3.00 13.58 -4.16
CA LEU A 87 -1.60 13.14 -4.12
C LEU A 87 -0.63 14.33 -4.18
N LYS A 88 -0.88 15.29 -5.08
CA LYS A 88 -0.10 16.54 -5.13
C LYS A 88 -0.18 17.34 -3.83
N GLY A 89 -1.36 17.38 -3.22
CA GLY A 89 -1.56 17.99 -1.90
C GLY A 89 -0.89 17.23 -0.76
N LEU A 90 -0.71 15.91 -0.88
CA LEU A 90 -0.01 15.08 0.11
C LEU A 90 1.49 15.36 0.09
N GLY A 91 2.09 15.42 -1.11
CA GLY A 91 3.50 15.75 -1.32
C GLY A 91 3.93 15.58 -2.78
N PRO A 92 5.16 16.00 -3.12
CA PRO A 92 5.72 15.78 -4.44
C PRO A 92 6.04 14.29 -4.69
N PRO A 93 6.20 13.85 -5.96
CA PRO A 93 6.44 12.45 -6.30
C PRO A 93 7.70 11.82 -5.69
N ASN A 94 8.69 12.60 -5.29
CA ASN A 94 9.89 12.10 -4.63
C ASN A 94 9.72 11.83 -3.12
N SER A 95 8.65 12.35 -2.51
CA SER A 95 8.31 12.12 -1.10
C SER A 95 7.04 11.29 -0.89
N VAL A 96 6.37 10.89 -1.99
CA VAL A 96 5.17 10.06 -1.93
C VAL A 96 5.28 8.92 -2.95
N THR A 97 5.00 7.69 -2.52
CA THR A 97 4.88 6.51 -3.39
C THR A 97 3.49 5.93 -3.25
N ALA A 98 2.85 5.59 -4.37
CA ALA A 98 1.57 4.92 -4.37
C ALA A 98 1.63 3.58 -5.13
N VAL A 99 0.81 2.63 -4.72
CA VAL A 99 0.48 1.44 -5.51
C VAL A 99 -1.05 1.39 -5.69
N PRO A 100 -1.59 0.88 -6.79
CA PRO A 100 -3.03 0.88 -7.00
C PRO A 100 -3.74 -0.21 -6.20
N GLY A 101 -4.98 0.09 -5.76
CA GLY A 101 -5.91 -0.88 -5.19
C GLY A 101 -7.01 -1.31 -6.17
N ASN A 102 -7.88 -2.21 -5.73
CA ASN A 102 -8.94 -2.74 -6.59
C ASN A 102 -10.01 -1.72 -6.99
N HIS A 103 -10.20 -0.66 -6.21
CA HIS A 103 -11.06 0.46 -6.59
C HIS A 103 -10.40 1.39 -7.60
N ASP A 104 -9.08 1.44 -7.64
CA ASP A 104 -8.32 2.23 -8.61
C ASP A 104 -8.30 1.59 -10.00
N ILE A 105 -8.42 0.26 -10.08
CA ILE A 105 -8.60 -0.51 -11.33
C ILE A 105 -9.98 -1.18 -11.34
N TYR A 106 -11.02 -0.39 -11.08
CA TYR A 106 -12.38 -0.86 -10.84
C TYR A 106 -13.01 -1.54 -12.05
N THR A 107 -12.84 -0.94 -13.22
CA THR A 107 -13.28 -1.47 -14.52
C THR A 107 -12.35 -0.98 -15.62
N VAL A 108 -12.35 -1.67 -16.75
CA VAL A 108 -11.64 -1.19 -17.94
C VAL A 108 -12.22 0.15 -18.39
N LEU A 109 -11.35 1.16 -18.54
CA LEU A 109 -11.68 2.46 -19.10
C LEU A 109 -11.26 2.50 -20.57
N ARG A 110 -12.16 3.00 -21.42
CA ARG A 110 -11.81 3.29 -22.82
C ARG A 110 -11.64 4.79 -22.99
N GLY A 111 -10.51 5.21 -23.57
CA GLY A 111 -10.24 6.61 -23.86
C GLY A 111 -9.89 7.49 -22.64
N ASP A 112 -9.66 6.90 -21.47
CA ASP A 112 -9.16 7.61 -20.30
C ASP A 112 -7.94 6.88 -19.71
N PRO A 113 -6.86 7.58 -19.37
CA PRO A 113 -5.64 6.97 -18.85
C PRO A 113 -5.82 6.30 -17.47
N GLY A 114 -6.90 6.60 -16.74
CA GLY A 114 -7.15 6.00 -15.42
C GLY A 114 -6.01 6.27 -14.43
N VAL A 115 -5.51 5.21 -13.79
CA VAL A 115 -4.39 5.27 -12.83
C VAL A 115 -3.08 5.80 -13.43
N ALA A 116 -2.90 5.73 -14.76
CA ALA A 116 -1.70 6.28 -15.39
C ALA A 116 -1.57 7.81 -15.21
N ARG A 117 -2.65 8.51 -14.79
CA ARG A 117 -2.58 9.90 -14.35
C ARG A 117 -1.65 10.10 -13.14
N TRP A 118 -1.43 9.06 -12.36
CA TRP A 118 -0.60 9.07 -11.15
C TRP A 118 0.79 8.49 -11.37
N ALA A 119 1.19 8.25 -12.63
CA ALA A 119 2.43 7.56 -12.99
C ALA A 119 3.67 8.12 -12.27
N ASP A 120 3.74 9.44 -12.02
CA ASP A 120 4.86 10.05 -11.30
C ASP A 120 5.02 9.54 -9.86
N TYR A 121 3.91 9.11 -9.23
CA TYR A 121 3.88 8.50 -7.89
C TYR A 121 4.08 6.99 -7.92
N MET A 122 4.09 6.38 -9.10
CA MET A 122 4.12 4.93 -9.33
C MET A 122 5.25 4.51 -10.28
N ARG A 123 6.42 5.12 -10.17
CA ARG A 123 7.59 4.79 -10.99
C ARG A 123 8.87 4.76 -10.18
N ALA A 124 9.85 4.03 -10.68
CA ALA A 124 11.19 3.99 -10.10
C ALA A 124 11.85 5.39 -10.09
N ASP A 125 12.71 5.59 -9.11
CA ASP A 125 13.73 6.65 -9.15
C ASP A 125 14.94 6.18 -9.97
N ALA A 126 15.96 7.05 -10.09
CA ALA A 126 17.16 6.73 -10.86
C ALA A 126 17.92 5.51 -10.30
N TRP A 127 17.96 5.32 -8.98
CA TRP A 127 18.58 4.15 -8.37
C TRP A 127 17.75 2.88 -8.62
N GLY A 128 16.44 2.95 -8.41
CA GLY A 128 15.52 1.84 -8.58
C GLY A 128 15.39 1.37 -10.04
N ALA A 129 15.60 2.26 -11.02
CA ALA A 129 15.59 1.91 -12.44
C ALA A 129 16.62 0.84 -12.81
N ARG A 130 17.71 0.68 -12.05
CA ARG A 130 18.71 -0.39 -12.23
C ARG A 130 18.14 -1.78 -12.00
N PHE A 131 17.01 -1.89 -11.27
CA PHE A 131 16.32 -3.14 -10.93
C PHE A 131 15.09 -3.38 -11.80
N ALA A 132 14.87 -2.59 -12.85
CA ALA A 132 13.73 -2.78 -13.74
C ALA A 132 13.80 -4.15 -14.42
N GLU A 133 12.71 -4.92 -14.29
CA GLU A 133 12.61 -6.30 -14.83
C GLU A 133 11.59 -6.39 -15.98
N GLY A 134 11.00 -5.24 -16.36
CA GLY A 134 9.84 -5.21 -17.23
C GLY A 134 8.61 -5.82 -16.54
N GLY A 135 7.43 -5.34 -16.87
CA GLY A 135 6.21 -5.84 -16.25
C GLY A 135 4.99 -5.06 -16.70
N ARG A 136 3.82 -5.51 -16.24
CA ARG A 136 2.56 -4.84 -16.58
C ARG A 136 2.51 -3.46 -15.93
N ASP A 137 2.27 -2.43 -16.74
CA ASP A 137 2.07 -1.05 -16.28
C ASP A 137 3.25 -0.47 -15.47
N GLY A 138 4.49 -0.96 -15.73
CA GLY A 138 5.70 -0.50 -15.04
C GLY A 138 5.91 -1.13 -13.65
N PHE A 139 5.15 -2.16 -13.26
CA PHE A 139 5.32 -2.90 -12.01
C PHE A 139 5.99 -4.28 -12.25
N PRO A 140 6.83 -4.74 -11.30
CA PRO A 140 7.25 -4.06 -10.07
C PRO A 140 8.21 -2.92 -10.35
N PHE A 141 8.21 -1.90 -9.50
CA PHE A 141 9.23 -0.85 -9.52
C PHE A 141 9.88 -0.67 -8.14
N VAL A 142 11.07 -0.08 -8.13
CA VAL A 142 11.86 0.11 -6.90
C VAL A 142 12.17 1.60 -6.72
N ARG A 143 12.15 2.07 -5.46
CA ARG A 143 12.62 3.40 -5.03
C ARG A 143 13.55 3.28 -3.85
N ARG A 144 14.59 4.10 -3.79
CA ARG A 144 15.50 4.17 -2.65
C ARG A 144 15.15 5.34 -1.73
N LEU A 145 15.09 5.06 -0.44
CA LEU A 145 14.88 6.04 0.63
C LEU A 145 15.99 5.85 1.66
N GLY A 146 17.15 6.49 1.45
CA GLY A 146 18.30 6.25 2.32
C GLY A 146 18.65 4.76 2.46
N PRO A 147 18.52 4.18 3.67
CA PRO A 147 18.79 2.76 3.94
C PRO A 147 17.65 1.82 3.55
N VAL A 148 16.57 2.31 2.95
CA VAL A 148 15.37 1.54 2.60
C VAL A 148 15.17 1.50 1.09
N ALA A 149 14.79 0.34 0.56
CA ALA A 149 14.27 0.16 -0.79
C ALA A 149 12.79 -0.20 -0.74
N LEU A 150 11.93 0.65 -1.29
CA LEU A 150 10.52 0.33 -1.52
C LEU A 150 10.39 -0.49 -2.80
N ILE A 151 9.86 -1.70 -2.71
CA ILE A 151 9.58 -2.61 -3.83
C ILE A 151 8.06 -2.63 -4.02
N CYS A 152 7.58 -2.00 -5.07
CA CYS A 152 6.17 -1.69 -5.27
C CYS A 152 5.52 -2.66 -6.25
N LEU A 153 4.39 -3.27 -5.83
CA LEU A 153 3.65 -4.27 -6.59
C LEU A 153 2.27 -3.75 -6.98
N ASN A 154 1.79 -4.13 -8.16
CA ASN A 154 0.41 -3.91 -8.57
C ASN A 154 -0.38 -5.22 -8.51
N SER A 155 -1.18 -5.38 -7.47
CA SER A 155 -2.10 -6.53 -7.31
C SER A 155 -3.52 -6.24 -7.82
N ALA A 156 -3.79 -5.01 -8.27
CA ALA A 156 -5.11 -4.62 -8.72
C ALA A 156 -5.40 -5.13 -10.14
N VAL A 157 -6.57 -5.74 -10.32
CA VAL A 157 -7.09 -6.20 -11.60
C VAL A 157 -8.58 -5.87 -11.74
N ALA A 158 -9.04 -5.60 -12.95
CA ALA A 158 -10.46 -5.42 -13.20
C ALA A 158 -11.20 -6.75 -12.97
N THR A 159 -12.23 -6.73 -12.13
CA THR A 159 -12.99 -7.91 -11.72
C THR A 159 -14.48 -7.76 -12.01
N PRO A 160 -15.26 -8.87 -12.10
CA PRO A 160 -16.71 -8.83 -12.13
C PRO A 160 -17.34 -8.17 -10.89
N PRO A 161 -18.65 -7.82 -10.91
CA PRO A 161 -19.36 -7.37 -9.73
C PRO A 161 -19.20 -8.31 -8.54
N PHE A 162 -19.16 -7.76 -7.32
CA PHE A 162 -19.00 -8.47 -6.04
C PHE A 162 -17.66 -9.20 -5.83
N ILE A 163 -16.72 -9.03 -6.75
CA ILE A 163 -15.36 -9.54 -6.63
C ILE A 163 -14.41 -8.34 -6.47
N ALA A 164 -13.57 -8.41 -5.46
CA ALA A 164 -12.50 -7.46 -5.18
C ALA A 164 -11.17 -8.19 -4.95
N ALA A 165 -10.98 -9.31 -5.64
CA ALA A 165 -9.77 -10.11 -5.58
C ALA A 165 -8.64 -9.49 -6.40
N GLY A 166 -7.41 -9.66 -5.92
CA GLY A 166 -6.19 -9.23 -6.60
C GLY A 166 -5.48 -10.34 -7.35
N GLU A 167 -4.50 -9.96 -8.17
CA GLU A 167 -3.62 -10.89 -8.88
C GLU A 167 -2.35 -10.17 -9.33
N LEU A 168 -1.20 -10.72 -8.99
CA LEU A 168 0.11 -10.23 -9.46
C LEU A 168 0.44 -10.76 -10.86
N GLY A 169 0.18 -12.03 -11.07
CA GLY A 169 0.57 -12.76 -12.26
C GLY A 169 2.02 -13.26 -12.21
N GLN A 170 2.30 -14.32 -12.97
CA GLN A 170 3.59 -15.01 -12.94
C GLN A 170 4.78 -14.10 -13.28
N ALA A 171 4.61 -13.20 -14.26
CA ALA A 171 5.68 -12.30 -14.67
C ALA A 171 6.12 -11.35 -13.53
N GLN A 172 5.16 -10.76 -12.80
CA GLN A 172 5.46 -9.86 -11.70
C GLN A 172 6.03 -10.62 -10.49
N ILE A 173 5.55 -11.82 -10.21
CA ILE A 173 6.07 -12.69 -9.14
C ILE A 173 7.53 -13.11 -9.44
N ALA A 174 7.83 -13.52 -10.66
CA ALA A 174 9.20 -13.87 -11.07
C ALA A 174 10.14 -12.64 -11.04
N ALA A 175 9.65 -11.48 -11.46
CA ALA A 175 10.39 -10.22 -11.37
C ALA A 175 10.69 -9.84 -9.92
N LEU A 176 9.70 -9.98 -9.02
CA LEU A 176 9.88 -9.73 -7.59
C LEU A 176 11.00 -10.58 -6.99
N ALA A 177 11.03 -11.88 -7.30
CA ALA A 177 12.08 -12.77 -6.81
C ALA A 177 13.49 -12.25 -7.18
N ARG A 178 13.71 -11.92 -8.45
CA ARG A 178 14.98 -11.35 -8.92
C ARG A 178 15.31 -9.99 -8.29
N ILE A 179 14.31 -9.13 -8.11
CA ILE A 179 14.49 -7.83 -7.47
C ILE A 179 14.88 -8.01 -6.01
N LEU A 180 14.20 -8.87 -5.26
CA LEU A 180 14.53 -9.14 -3.85
C LEU A 180 15.98 -9.63 -3.68
N ASP A 181 16.46 -10.52 -4.55
CA ASP A 181 17.86 -10.98 -4.51
C ASP A 181 18.85 -9.86 -4.82
N ARG A 182 18.62 -9.12 -5.91
CA ARG A 182 19.52 -8.05 -6.35
C ARG A 182 19.57 -6.89 -5.36
N VAL A 183 18.40 -6.45 -4.86
CA VAL A 183 18.30 -5.37 -3.86
C VAL A 183 18.89 -5.83 -2.52
N GLY A 184 18.74 -7.12 -2.17
CA GLY A 184 19.34 -7.70 -0.97
C GLY A 184 20.88 -7.63 -0.93
N GLN A 185 21.54 -7.50 -2.08
CA GLN A 185 22.99 -7.30 -2.19
C GLN A 185 23.43 -5.84 -1.95
N GLU A 186 22.50 -4.89 -1.95
CA GLU A 186 22.78 -3.46 -1.78
C GLU A 186 22.81 -3.01 -0.31
N HIS A 187 22.68 -3.94 0.64
CA HIS A 187 22.66 -3.66 2.09
C HIS A 187 21.63 -2.60 2.50
N VAL A 188 20.42 -2.70 1.95
CA VAL A 188 19.26 -1.86 2.28
C VAL A 188 18.10 -2.70 2.77
N ALA A 189 17.27 -2.14 3.64
CA ALA A 189 16.03 -2.78 4.09
C ALA A 189 15.02 -2.84 2.93
N ARG A 190 14.53 -4.04 2.60
CA ARG A 190 13.55 -4.27 1.51
C ARG A 190 12.14 -4.20 2.08
N VAL A 191 11.42 -3.16 1.71
CA VAL A 191 10.02 -2.94 2.10
C VAL A 191 9.12 -3.14 0.89
N VAL A 192 8.29 -4.18 0.92
CA VAL A 192 7.35 -4.49 -0.17
C VAL A 192 6.03 -3.77 0.07
N LEU A 193 5.57 -3.02 -0.94
CA LEU A 193 4.27 -2.37 -0.95
C LEU A 193 3.33 -3.11 -1.88
N ILE A 194 2.17 -3.51 -1.37
CA ILE A 194 1.10 -4.18 -2.12
C ILE A 194 -0.25 -3.74 -1.56
N HIS A 195 -1.32 -3.73 -2.37
CA HIS A 195 -2.64 -3.39 -1.85
C HIS A 195 -3.33 -4.57 -1.16
N HIS A 196 -3.45 -5.71 -1.86
CA HIS A 196 -4.12 -6.88 -1.29
C HIS A 196 -3.25 -7.57 -0.25
N PRO A 197 -3.86 -8.12 0.84
CA PRO A 197 -3.14 -8.92 1.81
C PRO A 197 -2.32 -10.01 1.13
N PRO A 198 -1.01 -10.13 1.43
CA PRO A 198 -0.09 -10.98 0.66
C PRO A 198 -0.19 -12.47 1.00
N LEU A 199 -0.76 -12.81 2.18
CA LEU A 199 -0.76 -14.19 2.67
C LEU A 199 -2.11 -14.88 2.45
N ALA A 200 -2.06 -16.18 2.18
CA ALA A 200 -3.25 -17.00 2.04
C ALA A 200 -4.07 -16.99 3.33
N GLY A 201 -5.39 -16.87 3.21
CA GLY A 201 -6.30 -16.85 4.36
C GLY A 201 -6.50 -15.50 5.05
N GLN A 202 -5.71 -14.46 4.74
CA GLN A 202 -5.91 -13.11 5.30
C GLN A 202 -7.20 -12.43 4.83
N ALA A 203 -7.78 -12.87 3.72
CA ALA A 203 -9.04 -12.35 3.21
C ALA A 203 -9.91 -13.46 2.62
N PRO A 204 -11.26 -13.31 2.60
CA PRO A 204 -12.14 -14.24 1.92
C PRO A 204 -11.82 -14.34 0.41
N ARG A 205 -11.99 -15.51 -0.21
CA ARG A 205 -11.63 -15.78 -1.62
C ARG A 205 -12.07 -14.71 -2.62
N ARG A 206 -13.21 -14.05 -2.39
CA ARG A 206 -13.70 -12.96 -3.27
C ARG A 206 -12.93 -11.66 -3.13
N ARG A 207 -12.09 -11.53 -2.13
CA ARG A 207 -11.28 -10.35 -1.81
C ARG A 207 -9.78 -10.69 -1.70
N ALA A 208 -9.41 -11.96 -1.70
CA ALA A 208 -8.04 -12.41 -1.51
C ALA A 208 -7.17 -12.15 -2.75
N LEU A 209 -5.87 -12.09 -2.54
CA LEU A 209 -4.87 -12.22 -3.59
C LEU A 209 -4.93 -13.65 -4.15
N ARG A 210 -5.21 -13.82 -5.45
CA ARG A 210 -5.41 -15.13 -6.09
C ARG A 210 -4.15 -15.99 -6.09
N ASP A 211 -3.01 -15.35 -6.24
CA ASP A 211 -1.69 -15.95 -6.31
C ASP A 211 -0.87 -15.75 -5.03
N ALA A 212 -1.54 -15.57 -3.87
CA ALA A 212 -0.91 -15.43 -2.57
C ALA A 212 0.10 -16.56 -2.27
N ALA A 213 -0.24 -17.81 -2.56
CA ALA A 213 0.65 -18.95 -2.32
C ALA A 213 1.95 -18.89 -3.14
N GLN A 214 1.94 -18.28 -4.34
CA GLN A 214 3.16 -18.05 -5.11
C GLN A 214 3.98 -16.91 -4.50
N LEU A 215 3.32 -15.82 -4.07
CA LEU A 215 3.98 -14.72 -3.37
C LEU A 215 4.61 -15.18 -2.06
N GLU A 216 3.91 -15.99 -1.26
CA GLU A 216 4.44 -16.58 -0.03
C GLU A 216 5.72 -17.37 -0.28
N ARG A 217 5.77 -18.18 -1.35
CA ARG A 217 6.99 -18.93 -1.71
C ARG A 217 8.14 -18.00 -2.04
N VAL A 218 7.91 -16.94 -2.80
CA VAL A 218 8.93 -15.94 -3.10
C VAL A 218 9.43 -15.25 -1.83
N LEU A 219 8.53 -14.81 -0.96
CA LEU A 219 8.90 -14.18 0.30
C LEU A 219 9.65 -15.16 1.24
N ALA A 220 9.23 -16.42 1.31
CA ALA A 220 9.90 -17.44 2.11
C ALA A 220 11.32 -17.79 1.60
N GLU A 221 11.55 -17.67 0.31
CA GLU A 221 12.83 -17.98 -0.31
C GLU A 221 13.79 -16.80 -0.34
N HIS A 222 13.34 -15.64 -0.83
CA HIS A 222 14.16 -14.46 -1.08
C HIS A 222 14.15 -13.45 0.06
N GLY A 223 13.09 -13.45 0.89
CA GLY A 223 12.94 -12.59 2.06
C GLY A 223 12.61 -11.13 1.72
N ALA A 224 12.17 -10.42 2.75
CA ALA A 224 12.04 -8.98 2.83
C ALA A 224 12.11 -8.58 4.30
N GLU A 225 12.38 -7.33 4.61
CA GLU A 225 12.40 -6.87 5.99
C GLU A 225 11.01 -6.40 6.47
N LEU A 226 10.11 -6.06 5.51
CA LEU A 226 8.74 -5.64 5.82
C LEU A 226 7.83 -5.79 4.59
N VAL A 227 6.55 -6.12 4.82
CA VAL A 227 5.50 -6.02 3.80
C VAL A 227 4.37 -5.14 4.33
N LEU A 228 3.97 -4.12 3.55
CA LEU A 228 2.89 -3.19 3.88
C LEU A 228 1.71 -3.38 2.92
N HIS A 229 0.50 -3.48 3.49
CA HIS A 229 -0.72 -3.66 2.69
C HIS A 229 -1.93 -2.90 3.25
N GLY A 230 -3.01 -2.82 2.47
CA GLY A 230 -4.30 -2.25 2.84
C GLY A 230 -5.44 -3.25 2.71
N HIS A 231 -6.51 -2.84 2.02
CA HIS A 231 -7.64 -3.63 1.56
C HIS A 231 -8.60 -4.17 2.63
N ASN A 232 -8.11 -4.70 3.74
CA ASN A 232 -8.95 -5.26 4.80
C ASN A 232 -9.56 -4.20 5.72
N HIS A 233 -9.14 -2.93 5.62
CA HIS A 233 -9.55 -1.82 6.48
C HIS A 233 -9.35 -2.10 7.97
N SER A 234 -8.40 -2.94 8.32
CA SER A 234 -8.07 -3.33 9.69
C SER A 234 -6.57 -3.21 9.95
N ASN A 235 -6.21 -2.99 11.21
CA ASN A 235 -4.82 -3.09 11.62
C ASN A 235 -4.47 -4.57 11.75
N GLU A 236 -3.53 -5.02 10.96
CA GLU A 236 -3.05 -6.40 10.93
C GLU A 236 -1.55 -6.43 11.17
N HIS A 237 -1.08 -7.43 11.90
CA HIS A 237 0.32 -7.75 12.04
C HIS A 237 0.48 -9.26 12.10
N ILE A 238 1.21 -9.80 11.14
CA ILE A 238 1.53 -11.23 11.05
C ILE A 238 3.03 -11.35 10.82
N ASP A 239 3.70 -12.16 11.64
CA ASP A 239 5.10 -12.52 11.43
C ASP A 239 5.19 -13.73 10.50
N PHE A 240 5.48 -13.50 9.25
CA PHE A 240 5.64 -14.55 8.24
C PHE A 240 7.04 -15.16 8.28
N ALA A 241 7.14 -16.49 8.35
CA ALA A 241 8.42 -17.18 8.43
C ALA A 241 9.15 -17.18 7.09
N TRP A 242 10.46 -16.91 7.09
CA TRP A 242 11.38 -17.08 5.97
C TRP A 242 12.72 -17.69 6.42
N LYS A 243 13.62 -18.03 5.48
CA LYS A 243 14.86 -18.78 5.77
C LYS A 243 15.78 -18.14 6.83
N ARG A 244 15.75 -16.82 6.97
CA ARG A 244 16.66 -16.08 7.88
C ARG A 244 15.94 -15.39 9.04
N GLY A 245 14.66 -15.69 9.29
CA GLY A 245 13.91 -15.09 10.37
C GLY A 245 12.42 -14.95 10.09
N ARG A 246 11.87 -13.79 10.38
CA ARG A 246 10.45 -13.46 10.17
C ARG A 246 10.30 -12.16 9.42
N ILE A 247 9.33 -12.10 8.53
CA ILE A 247 8.95 -10.90 7.79
C ILE A 247 7.69 -10.36 8.45
N PRO A 248 7.70 -9.17 9.06
CA PRO A 248 6.49 -8.51 9.49
C PRO A 248 5.63 -8.16 8.27
N VAL A 249 4.39 -8.63 8.28
CA VAL A 249 3.35 -8.29 7.31
C VAL A 249 2.34 -7.40 8.02
N VAL A 250 2.27 -6.13 7.62
CA VAL A 250 1.53 -5.10 8.34
C VAL A 250 0.45 -4.51 7.45
N GLY A 251 -0.80 -4.72 7.85
CA GLY A 251 -1.98 -4.09 7.29
C GLY A 251 -2.40 -2.85 8.07
N ILE A 252 -3.04 -1.90 7.39
CA ILE A 252 -3.55 -0.67 8.01
C ILE A 252 -5.04 -0.50 7.76
N ALA A 253 -5.75 0.09 8.71
CA ALA A 253 -7.13 0.51 8.57
C ALA A 253 -7.27 1.63 7.52
N SER A 254 -8.49 1.81 7.00
CA SER A 254 -8.78 2.90 6.07
C SER A 254 -8.41 4.26 6.65
N GLY A 255 -7.68 5.08 5.87
CA GLY A 255 -7.30 6.44 6.25
C GLY A 255 -8.46 7.46 6.26
N SER A 256 -9.68 7.06 5.89
CA SER A 256 -10.85 7.94 5.79
C SER A 256 -12.06 7.49 6.63
N ALA A 257 -11.96 6.39 7.38
CA ALA A 257 -13.07 5.86 8.17
C ALA A 257 -13.48 6.84 9.28
N GLY A 258 -14.63 7.52 9.12
CA GLY A 258 -15.16 8.47 10.08
C GLY A 258 -16.13 7.87 11.10
N ARG A 259 -16.35 6.56 11.04
CA ARG A 259 -17.12 5.78 12.02
C ARG A 259 -16.68 4.33 11.99
N VAL A 260 -16.78 3.67 13.12
CA VAL A 260 -16.61 2.22 13.22
C VAL A 260 -17.67 1.53 12.36
N HIS A 261 -17.27 0.58 11.53
CA HIS A 261 -18.17 -0.21 10.69
C HIS A 261 -17.80 -1.69 10.77
N LYS A 262 -18.66 -2.50 11.35
CA LYS A 262 -18.36 -3.91 11.64
C LYS A 262 -17.08 -4.05 12.48
N HIS A 263 -16.01 -4.62 11.89
CA HIS A 263 -14.68 -4.77 12.50
C HIS A 263 -13.68 -3.69 12.04
N GLU A 264 -14.11 -2.77 11.16
CA GLU A 264 -13.28 -1.70 10.64
C GLU A 264 -13.25 -0.54 11.65
N PRO A 265 -12.08 -0.17 12.19
CA PRO A 265 -11.97 0.91 13.15
C PRO A 265 -12.09 2.30 12.49
N LEU A 266 -12.01 3.36 13.31
CA LEU A 266 -11.83 4.72 12.84
C LEU A 266 -10.52 4.85 12.06
N ALA A 267 -10.41 5.91 11.25
CA ALA A 267 -9.28 6.16 10.36
C ALA A 267 -7.95 6.15 11.09
N ARG A 268 -6.94 5.50 10.46
CA ARG A 268 -5.60 5.30 11.00
C ARG A 268 -4.52 5.39 9.92
N TYR A 269 -3.29 5.59 10.37
CA TYR A 269 -2.08 5.40 9.59
C TYR A 269 -0.96 4.83 10.48
N ASN A 270 0.07 4.23 9.87
CA ASN A 270 1.26 3.81 10.57
C ASN A 270 2.40 4.80 10.32
N LEU A 271 3.21 5.03 11.35
CA LEU A 271 4.48 5.72 11.27
C LEU A 271 5.57 4.71 11.60
N LEU A 272 6.41 4.40 10.63
CA LEU A 272 7.44 3.38 10.72
C LEU A 272 8.81 4.04 10.81
N SER A 273 9.55 3.75 11.87
CA SER A 273 10.96 4.11 12.00
C SER A 273 11.79 2.90 11.58
N ILE A 274 12.56 3.03 10.51
CA ILE A 274 13.38 1.97 9.93
C ILE A 274 14.83 2.40 9.96
N ALA A 275 15.65 1.68 10.71
CA ALA A 275 17.07 1.95 10.88
C ALA A 275 17.91 0.74 10.45
N GLN A 276 19.00 1.00 9.73
CA GLN A 276 20.04 0.00 9.44
C GLN A 276 21.13 0.11 10.49
N GLY A 277 21.26 -0.90 11.34
CA GLY A 277 22.33 -1.03 12.34
C GLY A 277 23.38 -2.06 11.93
N GLU A 278 24.43 -2.20 12.76
CA GLU A 278 25.48 -3.24 12.59
C GLU A 278 24.91 -4.65 12.80
N ASP A 279 23.94 -4.80 13.68
CA ASP A 279 23.22 -6.02 14.04
C ASP A 279 22.01 -6.32 13.14
N GLY A 280 21.70 -5.42 12.17
CA GLY A 280 20.63 -5.62 11.19
C GLY A 280 19.67 -4.45 11.09
N VAL A 281 18.48 -4.74 10.53
CA VAL A 281 17.41 -3.75 10.32
C VAL A 281 16.50 -3.73 11.54
N HIS A 282 16.37 -2.55 12.15
CA HIS A 282 15.45 -2.30 13.28
C HIS A 282 14.20 -1.60 12.75
N ILE A 283 13.03 -2.13 13.05
CA ILE A 283 11.75 -1.55 12.62
C ILE A 283 10.85 -1.35 13.83
N GLU A 284 10.44 -0.11 14.03
CA GLU A 284 9.40 0.25 14.98
C GLU A 284 8.18 0.81 14.23
N CYS A 285 6.99 0.41 14.64
CA CYS A 285 5.72 0.88 14.07
C CYS A 285 4.88 1.54 15.15
N VAL A 286 4.54 2.80 14.94
CA VAL A 286 3.57 3.54 15.74
C VAL A 286 2.30 3.69 14.90
N THR A 287 1.20 3.08 15.34
CA THR A 287 -0.11 3.32 14.74
C THR A 287 -0.74 4.55 15.37
N ARG A 288 -1.12 5.52 14.54
CA ARG A 288 -1.86 6.72 14.92
C ARG A 288 -3.24 6.70 14.30
N GLY A 289 -4.23 7.27 14.96
CA GLY A 289 -5.60 7.26 14.43
C GLY A 289 -6.53 8.20 15.15
N ILE A 290 -7.69 8.39 14.56
CA ILE A 290 -8.75 9.25 15.10
C ILE A 290 -9.20 8.68 16.45
N ASP A 291 -9.31 9.55 17.43
CA ASP A 291 -9.82 9.24 18.76
C ASP A 291 -11.31 8.87 18.76
N PRO A 292 -11.86 8.26 19.81
CA PRO A 292 -13.27 7.89 19.87
C PRO A 292 -14.26 9.06 19.73
N THR A 293 -13.81 10.30 20.00
CA THR A 293 -14.66 11.51 19.86
C THR A 293 -14.73 11.99 18.40
N GLY A 294 -13.79 11.55 17.55
CA GLY A 294 -13.72 11.93 16.14
C GLY A 294 -13.11 13.30 15.89
N THR A 295 -12.46 13.91 16.88
CA THR A 295 -12.02 15.32 16.84
C THR A 295 -10.49 15.49 16.75
N SER A 296 -9.72 14.49 17.15
CA SER A 296 -8.26 14.54 17.12
C SER A 296 -7.64 13.20 16.69
N VAL A 297 -6.36 13.21 16.39
CA VAL A 297 -5.57 12.00 16.13
C VAL A 297 -4.61 11.77 17.29
N GLN A 298 -4.53 10.53 17.75
CA GLN A 298 -3.67 10.12 18.85
C GLN A 298 -2.89 8.86 18.50
N GLN A 299 -1.88 8.54 19.28
CA GLN A 299 -1.22 7.24 19.21
C GLN A 299 -2.17 6.15 19.72
N ILE A 300 -2.37 5.11 18.90
CA ILE A 300 -3.25 3.96 19.21
C ILE A 300 -2.43 2.76 19.70
N ASP A 301 -1.27 2.52 19.06
CA ASP A 301 -0.42 1.36 19.33
C ASP A 301 1.04 1.69 19.02
N ARG A 302 1.97 0.93 19.60
CA ARG A 302 3.39 0.98 19.32
C ARG A 302 3.98 -0.42 19.42
N LYS A 303 4.70 -0.85 18.40
CA LYS A 303 5.31 -2.18 18.31
C LYS A 303 6.71 -2.12 17.73
N VAL A 304 7.62 -2.90 18.29
CA VAL A 304 8.85 -3.28 17.63
C VAL A 304 8.52 -4.48 16.74
N LEU A 305 8.72 -4.34 15.43
CA LEU A 305 8.37 -5.36 14.43
C LEU A 305 9.47 -6.42 14.23
N GLY A 306 10.66 -6.18 14.77
CA GLY A 306 11.75 -7.14 14.75
C GLY A 306 13.11 -6.49 14.54
N VAL A 307 14.16 -7.27 14.79
CA VAL A 307 15.54 -7.01 14.40
C VAL A 307 15.89 -8.08 13.36
N HIS A 308 16.18 -7.65 12.15
CA HIS A 308 16.56 -8.56 11.06
C HIS A 308 18.09 -8.58 10.95
N ALA A 309 18.70 -9.72 11.21
CA ALA A 309 20.15 -9.87 11.06
C ALA A 309 20.60 -9.45 9.64
N PRO A 310 21.79 -8.82 9.51
CA PRO A 310 22.31 -8.43 8.22
C PRO A 310 22.41 -9.64 7.29
N ALA A 311 22.19 -9.44 5.99
CA ALA A 311 22.47 -10.50 5.02
C ALA A 311 23.92 -10.91 5.17
N ALA A 312 24.19 -12.17 5.54
CA ALA A 312 25.54 -12.67 5.60
C ALA A 312 26.20 -12.41 4.25
N SER A 313 27.34 -11.71 4.26
CA SER A 313 28.17 -11.59 3.09
C SER A 313 28.52 -13.01 2.64
N PHE A 314 28.02 -13.44 1.48
CA PHE A 314 28.55 -14.64 0.85
C PHE A 314 30.01 -14.34 0.51
N GLY A 315 30.91 -14.82 1.38
CA GLY A 315 32.32 -14.86 1.05
C GLY A 315 32.46 -15.62 -0.26
N ALA A 316 33.09 -14.96 -1.24
CA ALA A 316 33.55 -15.62 -2.44
C ALA A 316 34.47 -16.78 -2.01
N ALA A 317 34.04 -18.00 -2.25
CA ALA A 317 34.87 -19.18 -2.21
C ALA A 317 35.29 -19.52 -3.63
#